data_246631d690bbf3d8ad307997af19bb38
#
_entry.id   246631d690bbf3d8ad307997af19bb38
#
_cell.length_a   1.000
_cell.length_b   1.000
_cell.length_c   1.000
_cell.angle_alpha   90.00
_cell.angle_beta   90.00
_cell.angle_gamma   90.00
#
_symmetry.space_group_name_H-M   'P 1'
#
loop_
_entity.id
_entity.type
_entity.pdbx_description
1 polymer ?
#
loop_
_entity_poly.entity_id
_entity_poly.type
_entity_poly.pdbx_seq_one_letter_code
_entity_poly.pdbx_strand_id
1 'polypeptide(L)'
;MVYGYIRVSTDKQTVENQRFEIERFCKKEGLTIDGWIEETISGTKNYNKRALGKLLNRIVKDDLIICTELSRLGRNLFMIMEILNICMTKESRVWTIKDNYRLGDDIQSKVLAFAFGLSAEIERNLISQRTKEALARLKK
;
A
#
# COMPACT_ATOMS: atom_id res chain seq x y z
N MET A 1 -15.23 -0.52 9.14
CA MET A 1 -15.28 -1.78 8.37
C MET A 1 -13.87 -2.34 8.17
N VAL A 2 -13.76 -3.63 7.98
CA VAL A 2 -12.49 -4.32 7.76
C VAL A 2 -12.48 -4.88 6.34
N TYR A 3 -11.48 -4.48 5.55
CA TYR A 3 -11.34 -4.91 4.16
C TYR A 3 -10.10 -5.78 3.99
N GLY A 4 -10.25 -6.90 3.30
CA GLY A 4 -9.12 -7.71 2.87
C GLY A 4 -8.75 -7.36 1.44
N TYR A 5 -7.50 -6.96 1.21
CA TYR A 5 -7.02 -6.58 -0.11
C TYR A 5 -6.07 -7.64 -0.67
N ILE A 6 -6.35 -8.11 -1.88
CA ILE A 6 -5.59 -9.15 -2.57
C ILE A 6 -5.23 -8.64 -3.97
N ARG A 7 -3.96 -8.72 -4.33
CA ARG A 7 -3.50 -8.37 -5.67
C ARG A 7 -2.61 -9.47 -6.23
N VAL A 8 -2.93 -9.94 -7.43
CA VAL A 8 -2.16 -10.97 -8.15
C VAL A 8 -2.02 -10.58 -9.63
N SER A 9 -1.05 -11.17 -10.31
CA SER A 9 -0.89 -10.96 -11.76
C SER A 9 -1.87 -11.84 -12.56
N THR A 10 -1.84 -13.17 -12.40
CA THR A 10 -2.71 -14.09 -13.14
C THR A 10 -3.05 -15.36 -12.38
N ASP A 11 -2.48 -15.62 -11.21
CA ASP A 11 -2.54 -16.92 -10.54
C ASP A 11 -3.64 -16.98 -9.48
N LYS A 12 -4.64 -17.85 -9.73
CA LYS A 12 -5.74 -18.09 -8.79
C LYS A 12 -5.26 -18.69 -7.47
N GLN A 13 -4.23 -19.54 -7.51
CA GLN A 13 -3.69 -20.16 -6.30
C GLN A 13 -3.12 -19.11 -5.34
N THR A 14 -2.47 -18.09 -5.89
CA THR A 14 -1.94 -16.97 -5.09
C THR A 14 -3.08 -16.17 -4.44
N VAL A 15 -4.21 -16.02 -5.13
CA VAL A 15 -5.41 -15.37 -4.57
C VAL A 15 -5.90 -16.15 -3.34
N GLU A 16 -6.05 -17.46 -3.47
CA GLU A 16 -6.51 -18.31 -2.38
C GLU A 16 -5.54 -18.31 -1.21
N ASN A 17 -4.24 -18.34 -1.48
CA ASN A 17 -3.20 -18.30 -0.46
C ASN A 17 -3.24 -16.99 0.33
N GLN A 18 -3.37 -15.86 -0.36
CA GLN A 18 -3.48 -14.55 0.29
C GLN A 18 -4.75 -14.46 1.14
N ARG A 19 -5.87 -14.92 0.59
CA ARG A 19 -7.14 -14.95 1.33
C ARG A 19 -7.03 -15.80 2.58
N PHE A 20 -6.43 -16.97 2.49
CA PHE A 20 -6.23 -17.87 3.62
C PHE A 20 -5.37 -17.20 4.71
N GLU A 21 -4.26 -16.57 4.34
CA GLU A 21 -3.38 -15.89 5.28
C GLU A 21 -4.10 -14.74 5.99
N ILE A 22 -4.89 -13.97 5.25
CA ILE A 22 -5.65 -12.85 5.82
C ILE A 22 -6.73 -13.35 6.77
N GLU A 23 -7.47 -14.39 6.39
CA GLU A 23 -8.50 -15.00 7.24
C GLU A 23 -7.90 -15.56 8.53
N ARG A 24 -6.77 -16.25 8.43
CA ARG A 24 -6.06 -16.79 9.58
C ARG A 24 -5.61 -15.69 10.52
N PHE A 25 -5.06 -14.62 9.98
CA PHE A 25 -4.64 -13.45 10.75
C PHE A 25 -5.83 -12.81 11.48
N CYS A 26 -6.94 -12.61 10.78
CA CYS A 26 -8.15 -12.03 11.35
C CYS A 26 -8.72 -12.89 12.47
N LYS A 27 -8.72 -14.20 12.29
CA LYS A 27 -9.18 -15.13 13.33
C LYS A 27 -8.34 -15.02 14.58
N LYS A 28 -7.02 -14.90 14.42
CA LYS A 28 -6.09 -14.73 15.54
C LYS A 28 -6.32 -13.40 16.28
N GLU A 29 -6.60 -12.33 15.53
CA GLU A 29 -6.79 -11.00 16.09
C GLU A 29 -8.23 -10.71 16.52
N GLY A 30 -9.15 -11.64 16.31
CA GLY A 30 -10.56 -11.45 16.65
C GLY A 30 -11.30 -10.52 15.71
N LEU A 31 -10.86 -10.44 14.46
CA LEU A 31 -11.45 -9.58 13.43
C LEU A 31 -12.30 -10.36 12.45
N THR A 32 -13.27 -9.69 11.83
CA THR A 32 -14.09 -10.26 10.77
C THR A 32 -13.97 -9.39 9.54
N ILE A 33 -13.67 -9.98 8.39
CA ILE A 33 -13.61 -9.25 7.12
C ILE A 33 -15.02 -8.89 6.67
N ASP A 34 -15.27 -7.61 6.48
CA ASP A 34 -16.56 -7.11 5.99
C ASP A 34 -16.63 -7.08 4.47
N GLY A 35 -15.49 -6.91 3.80
CA GLY A 35 -15.45 -6.88 2.35
C GLY A 35 -14.09 -7.31 1.82
N TRP A 36 -14.10 -7.95 0.64
CA TRP A 36 -12.89 -8.37 -0.06
C TRP A 36 -12.71 -7.56 -1.32
N ILE A 37 -11.48 -7.10 -1.55
CA ILE A 37 -11.10 -6.41 -2.77
C ILE A 37 -10.05 -7.26 -3.45
N GLU A 38 -10.37 -7.81 -4.61
CA GLU A 38 -9.45 -8.64 -5.39
C GLU A 38 -9.10 -7.93 -6.69
N GLU A 39 -7.81 -7.89 -6.99
CA GLU A 39 -7.31 -7.32 -8.24
C GLU A 39 -6.38 -8.28 -8.96
N THR A 40 -6.60 -8.43 -10.27
CA THR A 40 -5.70 -9.17 -11.15
C THR A 40 -5.15 -8.19 -12.16
N ILE A 41 -3.92 -7.72 -11.93
CA ILE A 41 -3.29 -6.70 -12.79
C ILE A 41 -1.80 -6.98 -12.97
N SER A 42 -1.25 -6.44 -14.05
CA SER A 42 0.18 -6.57 -14.36
C SER A 42 1.07 -5.64 -13.52
N GLY A 43 0.50 -4.82 -12.66
CA GLY A 43 1.26 -3.91 -11.82
C GLY A 43 1.67 -2.60 -12.49
N THR A 44 1.39 -2.43 -13.79
CA THR A 44 1.74 -1.23 -14.54
C THR A 44 0.71 -0.12 -14.45
N LYS A 45 -0.53 -0.45 -14.08
CA LYS A 45 -1.60 0.54 -13.98
C LYS A 45 -1.46 1.37 -12.71
N ASN A 46 -1.77 2.65 -12.84
CA ASN A 46 -1.88 3.56 -11.69
C ASN A 46 -3.00 3.08 -10.75
N TYR A 47 -2.76 3.13 -9.44
CA TYR A 47 -3.74 2.69 -8.45
C TYR A 47 -5.09 3.45 -8.57
N ASN A 48 -5.10 4.67 -9.07
CA ASN A 48 -6.32 5.47 -9.24
C ASN A 48 -7.34 4.80 -10.17
N LYS A 49 -6.86 3.98 -11.11
CA LYS A 49 -7.71 3.28 -12.08
C LYS A 49 -8.00 1.85 -11.66
N ARG A 50 -7.51 1.43 -10.51
CA ARG A 50 -7.70 0.07 -9.98
C ARG A 50 -8.80 0.03 -8.93
N ALA A 51 -9.21 -1.18 -8.55
CA ALA A 51 -10.14 -1.39 -7.45
C ALA A 51 -9.62 -0.79 -6.14
N LEU A 52 -8.30 -0.77 -5.94
CA LEU A 52 -7.68 -0.12 -4.79
C LEU A 52 -8.01 1.37 -4.74
N GLY A 53 -7.94 2.06 -5.88
CA GLY A 53 -8.31 3.48 -5.94
C GLY A 53 -9.75 3.71 -5.53
N LYS A 54 -10.67 2.86 -5.97
CA LYS A 54 -12.07 2.92 -5.58
C LYS A 54 -12.24 2.70 -4.07
N LEU A 55 -11.48 1.76 -3.51
CA LEU A 55 -11.48 1.50 -2.07
C LEU A 55 -10.99 2.72 -1.30
N LEU A 56 -9.88 3.34 -1.74
CA LEU A 56 -9.29 4.51 -1.09
C LEU A 56 -10.26 5.71 -1.10
N ASN A 57 -11.08 5.84 -2.13
CA ASN A 57 -12.09 6.89 -2.20
C ASN A 57 -13.28 6.61 -1.26
N ARG A 58 -13.53 5.35 -0.96
CA ARG A 58 -14.69 4.91 -0.17
C ARG A 58 -14.41 4.82 1.32
N ILE A 59 -13.17 4.53 1.72
CA ILE A 59 -12.81 4.35 3.13
C ILE A 59 -13.05 5.62 3.93
N VAL A 60 -13.40 5.42 5.20
CA VAL A 60 -13.63 6.50 6.16
C VAL A 60 -12.82 6.22 7.42
N LYS A 61 -12.90 7.14 8.38
CA LYS A 61 -12.21 7.03 9.66
C LYS A 61 -12.45 5.66 10.31
N ASP A 62 -11.39 5.08 10.85
CA ASP A 62 -11.37 3.79 11.56
C ASP A 62 -11.58 2.56 10.69
N ASP A 63 -11.71 2.71 9.38
CA ASP A 63 -11.70 1.56 8.48
C ASP A 63 -10.32 0.92 8.47
N LEU A 64 -10.26 -0.40 8.31
CA LEU A 64 -9.02 -1.16 8.32
C LEU A 64 -8.86 -1.93 7.02
N ILE A 65 -7.69 -1.78 6.40
CA ILE A 65 -7.31 -2.55 5.22
C ILE A 65 -6.23 -3.53 5.65
N ILE A 66 -6.43 -4.82 5.34
CA ILE A 66 -5.47 -5.87 5.64
C ILE A 66 -4.98 -6.49 4.34
N CYS A 67 -3.67 -6.60 4.17
CA CYS A 67 -3.04 -7.30 3.05
C CYS A 67 -1.88 -8.13 3.57
N THR A 68 -1.38 -9.05 2.75
CA THR A 68 -0.27 -9.92 3.17
C THR A 68 1.06 -9.17 3.23
N GLU A 69 1.28 -8.24 2.31
CA GLU A 69 2.55 -7.53 2.18
C GLU A 69 2.31 -6.11 1.66
N LEU A 70 3.16 -5.17 2.05
CA LEU A 70 3.10 -3.80 1.53
C LEU A 70 3.25 -3.76 0.00
N SER A 71 4.03 -4.68 -0.58
CA SER A 71 4.23 -4.75 -2.02
C SER A 71 2.95 -5.04 -2.81
N ARG A 72 1.90 -5.52 -2.15
CA ARG A 72 0.60 -5.71 -2.80
C ARG A 72 -0.14 -4.39 -3.02
N LEU A 73 0.16 -3.37 -2.21
CA LEU A 73 -0.47 -2.06 -2.36
C LEU A 73 0.06 -1.29 -3.55
N GLY A 74 1.35 -1.39 -3.84
CA GLY A 74 1.94 -0.65 -4.93
C GLY A 74 3.15 -1.35 -5.53
N ARG A 75 3.47 -0.97 -6.75
CA ARG A 75 4.56 -1.55 -7.53
C ARG A 75 5.93 -1.13 -7.02
N ASN A 76 6.03 0.08 -6.49
CA ASN A 76 7.28 0.62 -5.98
C ASN A 76 7.02 1.30 -4.64
N LEU A 77 8.10 1.61 -3.94
CA LEU A 77 8.03 2.22 -2.63
C LEU A 77 7.26 3.54 -2.64
N PHE A 78 7.47 4.34 -3.67
CA PHE A 78 6.81 5.63 -3.82
C PHE A 78 5.28 5.48 -3.85
N MET A 79 4.77 4.54 -4.65
CA MET A 79 3.34 4.29 -4.76
C MET A 79 2.76 3.79 -3.44
N ILE A 80 3.49 2.92 -2.73
CA ILE A 80 3.10 2.41 -1.41
C ILE A 80 2.97 3.57 -0.42
N MET A 81 3.95 4.47 -0.40
CA MET A 81 3.95 5.62 0.52
C MET A 81 2.78 6.56 0.24
N GLU A 82 2.48 6.79 -1.03
CA GLU A 82 1.36 7.61 -1.44
C GLU A 82 0.03 7.05 -0.93
N ILE A 83 -0.16 5.74 -1.05
CA ILE A 83 -1.35 5.04 -0.57
C ILE A 83 -1.45 5.13 0.96
N LEU A 84 -0.36 4.90 1.67
CA LEU A 84 -0.33 5.00 3.12
C LEU A 84 -0.63 6.42 3.59
N ASN A 85 -0.14 7.42 2.87
CA ASN A 85 -0.43 8.82 3.17
C ASN A 85 -1.91 9.15 3.02
N ILE A 86 -2.55 8.63 1.99
CA ILE A 86 -4.01 8.79 1.79
C ILE A 86 -4.76 8.17 2.98
N CYS A 87 -4.40 6.97 3.37
CA CYS A 87 -5.02 6.28 4.50
C CYS A 87 -4.81 7.05 5.81
N MET A 88 -3.62 7.56 6.04
CA MET A 88 -3.31 8.36 7.22
C MET A 88 -4.15 9.64 7.26
N THR A 89 -4.28 10.33 6.14
CA THR A 89 -5.07 11.55 6.03
C THR A 89 -6.55 11.30 6.32
N LYS A 90 -7.06 10.15 5.92
CA LYS A 90 -8.46 9.74 6.19
C LYS A 90 -8.63 9.10 7.57
N GLU A 91 -7.56 8.97 8.33
CA GLU A 91 -7.56 8.33 9.65
C GLU A 91 -8.01 6.87 9.60
N SER A 92 -7.77 6.20 8.47
CA SER A 92 -7.99 4.77 8.33
C SER A 92 -6.70 4.02 8.68
N ARG A 93 -6.82 2.69 8.86
CA ARG A 93 -5.71 1.85 9.28
C ARG A 93 -5.31 0.87 8.18
N VAL A 94 -4.03 0.53 8.12
CA VAL A 94 -3.50 -0.45 7.18
C VAL A 94 -2.59 -1.41 7.95
N TRP A 95 -2.91 -2.70 7.90
CA TRP A 95 -2.10 -3.73 8.55
C TRP A 95 -1.60 -4.71 7.49
N THR A 96 -0.31 -5.05 7.57
CA THR A 96 0.29 -6.09 6.72
C THR A 96 0.77 -7.24 7.59
N ILE A 97 0.68 -8.44 7.06
CA ILE A 97 0.99 -9.65 7.82
C ILE A 97 2.48 -9.95 7.80
N LYS A 98 3.08 -10.02 6.61
CA LYS A 98 4.50 -10.41 6.45
C LYS A 98 5.47 -9.33 6.87
N ASP A 99 5.13 -8.07 6.62
CA ASP A 99 5.97 -6.93 7.02
C ASP A 99 5.77 -6.56 8.48
N ASN A 100 4.72 -7.10 9.10
CA ASN A 100 4.31 -6.76 10.46
C ASN A 100 4.14 -5.25 10.64
N TYR A 101 3.64 -4.57 9.63
CA TYR A 101 3.42 -3.13 9.64
C TYR A 101 1.98 -2.83 10.00
N ARG A 102 1.78 -1.89 10.93
CA ARG A 102 0.44 -1.47 11.37
C ARG A 102 0.36 0.04 11.41
N LEU A 103 -0.26 0.62 10.39
CA LEU A 103 -0.59 2.03 10.38
C LEU A 103 -1.90 2.20 11.16
N GLY A 104 -1.85 2.93 12.26
CA GLY A 104 -3.00 3.17 13.13
C GLY A 104 -3.03 4.61 13.59
N ASP A 105 -3.74 4.86 14.70
CA ASP A 105 -3.89 6.21 15.26
C ASP A 105 -2.71 6.62 16.14
N ASP A 106 -1.80 5.72 16.45
CA ASP A 106 -0.66 5.99 17.31
C ASP A 106 0.37 6.89 16.61
N ILE A 107 1.08 7.66 17.40
CA ILE A 107 2.08 8.61 16.90
C ILE A 107 3.21 7.89 16.16
N GLN A 108 3.64 6.72 16.64
CA GLN A 108 4.72 5.97 16.02
C GLN A 108 4.42 5.58 14.59
N SER A 109 3.22 5.05 14.31
CA SER A 109 2.85 4.67 12.96
C SER A 109 2.71 5.87 12.04
N LYS A 110 2.22 7.00 12.54
CA LYS A 110 2.13 8.26 11.77
C LYS A 110 3.50 8.82 11.45
N VAL A 111 4.43 8.80 12.40
CA VAL A 111 5.81 9.23 12.19
C VAL A 111 6.49 8.34 11.15
N LEU A 112 6.28 7.03 11.24
CA LEU A 112 6.86 6.08 10.29
C LEU A 112 6.32 6.32 8.88
N ALA A 113 5.01 6.53 8.72
CA ALA A 113 4.41 6.85 7.42
C ALA A 113 4.95 8.16 6.85
N PHE A 114 5.13 9.17 7.71
CA PHE A 114 5.72 10.45 7.31
C PHE A 114 7.18 10.28 6.88
N ALA A 115 7.96 9.51 7.64
CA ALA A 115 9.36 9.25 7.31
C ALA A 115 9.50 8.52 5.97
N PHE A 116 8.63 7.56 5.71
CA PHE A 116 8.58 6.86 4.43
C PHE A 116 8.26 7.82 3.29
N GLY A 117 7.26 8.70 3.45
CA GLY A 117 6.90 9.69 2.45
C GLY A 117 8.05 10.64 2.15
N LEU A 118 8.75 11.08 3.17
CA LEU A 118 9.92 11.94 3.02
C LEU A 118 11.06 11.22 2.28
N SER A 119 11.30 9.95 2.60
CA SER A 119 12.31 9.14 1.91
C SER A 119 11.99 9.00 0.42
N ALA A 120 10.73 8.83 0.07
CA ALA A 120 10.30 8.74 -1.32
C ALA A 120 10.53 10.05 -2.07
N GLU A 121 10.28 11.19 -1.43
CA GLU A 121 10.55 12.51 -2.01
C GLU A 121 12.04 12.72 -2.23
N ILE A 122 12.88 12.36 -1.26
CA ILE A 122 14.33 12.46 -1.37
C ILE A 122 14.82 11.62 -2.54
N GLU A 123 14.33 10.40 -2.66
CA GLU A 123 14.71 9.51 -3.75
C GLU A 123 14.36 10.10 -5.11
N ARG A 124 13.17 10.70 -5.25
CA ARG A 124 12.76 11.38 -6.48
C ARG A 124 13.68 12.55 -6.81
N ASN A 125 14.02 13.37 -5.82
CA ASN A 125 14.91 14.50 -6.02
C ASN A 125 16.30 14.05 -6.46
N LEU A 126 16.82 12.98 -5.89
CA LEU A 126 18.11 12.41 -6.28
C LEU A 126 18.09 11.90 -7.73
N ILE A 127 17.04 11.23 -8.15
CA ILE A 127 16.89 10.76 -9.52
C ILE A 127 16.85 11.94 -10.49
N SER A 128 16.07 12.96 -10.18
CA SER A 128 15.99 14.18 -10.99
C SER A 128 17.33 14.87 -11.12
N GLN A 129 18.08 14.97 -10.03
CA GLN A 129 19.40 15.60 -9.98
C GLN A 129 20.40 14.81 -10.82
N ARG A 130 20.41 13.49 -10.74
CA ARG A 130 21.27 12.63 -11.55
C ARG A 130 20.99 12.80 -13.04
N THR A 131 19.73 12.93 -13.42
CA THR A 131 19.34 13.17 -14.81
C THR A 131 19.87 14.50 -15.31
N LYS A 132 19.77 15.57 -14.52
CA LYS A 132 20.31 16.89 -14.87
C LYS A 132 21.82 16.86 -15.05
N GLU A 133 22.53 16.17 -14.18
CA GLU A 133 23.98 16.01 -14.28
C GLU A 133 24.39 15.24 -15.54
N ALA A 134 23.66 14.17 -15.87
CA ALA A 134 23.92 13.41 -17.08
C ALA A 134 23.73 14.25 -18.32
N LEU A 135 22.65 15.05 -18.37
CA LEU A 135 22.42 15.98 -19.51
C LEU A 135 23.48 17.05 -19.60
N ALA A 136 23.96 17.58 -18.48
CA ALA A 136 25.03 18.55 -18.46
C ALA A 136 26.34 17.99 -19.03
N ARG A 137 26.65 16.73 -18.76
CA ARG A 137 27.83 16.04 -19.31
C ARG A 137 27.74 15.88 -20.82
N LEU A 138 26.56 15.63 -21.35
CA LEU A 138 26.36 15.45 -22.80
C LEU A 138 26.53 16.74 -23.59
N LYS A 139 26.38 17.89 -22.96
CA LYS A 139 26.50 19.20 -23.59
C LYS A 139 27.95 19.69 -23.71
N LYS A 140 28.87 18.98 -23.16
CA LYS A 140 30.30 19.29 -23.35
C LYS A 140 30.79 18.73 -24.70
#